data_03b9261b7d76737085b9ed8bd4fc1be7
#
_entry.id   03b9261b7d76737085b9ed8bd4fc1be7
#
_cell.length_a   1.000
_cell.length_b   1.000
_cell.length_c   1.000
_cell.angle_alpha   90.00
_cell.angle_beta   90.00
_cell.angle_gamma   90.00
#
_symmetry.space_group_name_H-M   'P 1'
#
loop_
_entity.id
_entity.type
_entity.pdbx_description
1 polymer ?
#
loop_
_entity_poly.entity_id
_entity_poly.type
_entity_poly.pdbx_seq_one_letter_code
_entity_poly.pdbx_strand_id
1 'polypeptide(L)'
;MATPTDTKYIIRDPDVLGGKPSIEGHRIAVHHIAWWYSQSVSAEDLARDYALTPAEVHAALSYYYDHKDEIDGDIEREAAEHAALADADHSPLAERMRGLIAEQRA
;
A
#
# COMPACT_ATOMS: atom_id res chain seq x y z
N MET A 1 18.28 9.39 1.87
CA MET A 1 18.86 8.32 2.69
C MET A 1 17.75 7.62 3.46
N ALA A 2 17.71 6.31 3.42
CA ALA A 2 16.66 5.56 4.09
C ALA A 2 16.84 5.56 5.61
N THR A 3 15.74 5.75 6.33
CA THR A 3 15.72 5.70 7.79
C THR A 3 14.92 4.47 8.21
N PRO A 4 15.52 3.57 9.02
CA PRO A 4 14.76 2.42 9.50
C PRO A 4 13.65 2.86 10.47
N THR A 5 12.58 2.07 10.51
CA THR A 5 11.49 2.26 11.45
C THR A 5 11.59 1.23 12.58
N ASP A 6 10.64 1.26 13.51
CA ASP A 6 10.54 0.27 14.57
C ASP A 6 10.07 -1.10 14.06
N THR A 7 9.68 -1.20 12.80
CA THR A 7 9.22 -2.44 12.18
C THR A 7 10.21 -2.90 11.12
N LYS A 8 10.68 -4.14 11.23
CA LYS A 8 11.57 -4.76 10.25
C LYS A 8 10.97 -4.68 8.85
N TYR A 9 11.79 -4.47 7.84
CA TYR A 9 11.44 -4.32 6.42
C TYR A 9 10.75 -3.00 6.07
N ILE A 10 10.39 -2.16 7.03
CA ILE A 10 9.72 -0.88 6.76
C ILE A 10 10.69 0.25 7.01
N ILE A 11 10.84 1.11 6.00
CA ILE A 11 11.76 2.25 6.03
C ILE A 11 11.05 3.52 5.57
N ARG A 12 11.67 4.66 5.84
CA ARG A 12 11.29 5.95 5.26
C ARG A 12 12.50 6.47 4.49
N ASP A 13 12.30 6.75 3.21
CA ASP A 13 13.35 7.27 2.34
C ASP A 13 12.78 8.47 1.58
N PRO A 14 13.37 9.69 1.75
CA PRO A 14 12.86 10.87 1.06
C PRO A 14 12.81 10.73 -0.47
N ASP A 15 13.65 9.85 -1.02
CA ASP A 15 13.71 9.61 -2.46
C ASP A 15 12.71 8.55 -2.92
N VAL A 16 11.98 7.93 -2.01
CA VAL A 16 11.02 6.88 -2.32
C VAL A 16 9.65 7.31 -1.78
N LEU A 17 8.70 7.50 -2.70
CA LEU A 17 7.31 7.82 -2.37
C LEU A 17 7.17 9.01 -1.40
N GLY A 18 8.03 10.01 -1.57
CA GLY A 18 7.96 11.23 -0.76
C GLY A 18 8.26 11.03 0.72
N GLY A 19 8.97 9.99 1.09
CA GLY A 19 9.34 9.71 2.47
C GLY A 19 8.26 8.96 3.27
N LYS A 20 7.20 8.51 2.62
CA LYS A 20 6.16 7.72 3.29
C LYS A 20 6.71 6.35 3.67
N PRO A 21 6.19 5.72 4.74
CA PRO A 21 6.62 4.37 5.12
C PRO A 21 6.45 3.41 3.93
N SER A 22 7.52 2.70 3.60
CA SER A 22 7.54 1.80 2.45
C SER A 22 8.32 0.55 2.78
N ILE A 23 8.17 -0.47 1.92
CA ILE A 23 8.87 -1.75 2.08
C ILE A 23 10.27 -1.60 1.50
N GLU A 24 11.29 -1.91 2.33
CA GLU A 24 12.69 -1.81 1.93
C GLU A 24 12.98 -2.57 0.64
N GLY A 25 13.66 -1.91 -0.28
CA GLY A 25 13.99 -2.51 -1.57
C GLY A 25 12.88 -2.46 -2.60
N HIS A 26 11.73 -1.89 -2.26
CA HIS A 26 10.58 -1.79 -3.15
C HIS A 26 10.01 -0.38 -3.13
N ARG A 27 9.31 -0.01 -4.18
CA ARG A 27 8.56 1.25 -4.25
C ARG A 27 7.10 1.01 -3.92
N ILE A 28 6.86 0.37 -2.79
CA ILE A 28 5.52 -0.02 -2.34
C ILE A 28 5.31 0.54 -0.95
N ALA A 29 4.36 1.44 -0.81
CA ALA A 29 4.06 2.07 0.47
C ALA A 29 3.23 1.15 1.35
N VAL A 30 3.40 1.31 2.68
CA VAL A 30 2.59 0.59 3.66
C VAL A 30 1.10 0.84 3.42
N HIS A 31 0.71 2.09 3.11
CA HIS A 31 -0.70 2.40 2.93
C HIS A 31 -1.31 1.71 1.71
N HIS A 32 -0.52 1.38 0.68
CA HIS A 32 -1.02 0.59 -0.45
C HIS A 32 -1.41 -0.82 0.00
N ILE A 33 -0.54 -1.46 0.78
CA ILE A 33 -0.80 -2.80 1.30
C ILE A 33 -2.02 -2.79 2.24
N ALA A 34 -2.08 -1.80 3.13
CA ALA A 34 -3.18 -1.68 4.09
C ALA A 34 -4.53 -1.47 3.38
N TRP A 35 -4.54 -0.63 2.35
CA TRP A 35 -5.77 -0.37 1.61
C TRP A 35 -6.30 -1.61 0.91
N TRP A 36 -5.42 -2.33 0.19
CA TRP A 36 -5.83 -3.56 -0.48
C TRP A 36 -6.34 -4.61 0.51
N TYR A 37 -5.65 -4.71 1.65
CA TYR A 37 -6.06 -5.66 2.69
C TYR A 37 -7.46 -5.31 3.23
N SER A 38 -7.76 -4.03 3.37
CA SER A 38 -9.09 -3.57 3.81
C SER A 38 -10.18 -3.89 2.78
N GLN A 39 -9.79 -4.10 1.52
CA GLN A 39 -10.70 -4.48 0.44
C GLN A 39 -10.78 -6.01 0.28
N SER A 40 -10.39 -6.75 1.30
CA SER A 40 -10.45 -8.22 1.34
C SER A 40 -9.49 -8.93 0.40
N VAL A 41 -8.43 -8.24 -0.03
CA VAL A 41 -7.34 -8.90 -0.76
C VAL A 41 -6.44 -9.57 0.27
N SER A 42 -6.22 -10.88 0.14
CA SER A 42 -5.43 -11.62 1.14
C SER A 42 -3.95 -11.21 1.13
N ALA A 43 -3.27 -11.43 2.25
CA ALA A 43 -1.83 -11.20 2.33
C ALA A 43 -1.07 -12.04 1.30
N GLU A 44 -1.55 -13.24 1.03
CA GLU A 44 -0.92 -14.14 0.04
C GLU A 44 -1.04 -13.59 -1.37
N ASP A 45 -2.20 -13.05 -1.73
CA ASP A 45 -2.41 -12.41 -3.02
C ASP A 45 -1.54 -11.16 -3.17
N LEU A 46 -1.42 -10.36 -2.09
CA LEU A 46 -0.58 -9.18 -2.11
C LEU A 46 0.89 -9.55 -2.29
N ALA A 47 1.35 -10.59 -1.62
CA ALA A 47 2.73 -11.07 -1.78
C ALA A 47 2.99 -11.49 -3.23
N ARG A 48 2.07 -12.22 -3.83
CA ARG A 48 2.21 -12.66 -5.21
C ARG A 48 2.16 -11.49 -6.20
N ASP A 49 1.17 -10.62 -6.06
CA ASP A 49 0.92 -9.54 -7.02
C ASP A 49 2.01 -8.47 -7.00
N TYR A 50 2.58 -8.20 -5.82
CA TYR A 50 3.66 -7.22 -5.68
C TYR A 50 5.06 -7.85 -5.71
N ALA A 51 5.15 -9.17 -5.87
CA ALA A 51 6.43 -9.92 -5.81
C ALA A 51 7.15 -9.68 -4.48
N LEU A 52 6.40 -9.74 -3.40
CA LEU A 52 6.91 -9.61 -2.03
C LEU A 52 6.92 -10.96 -1.33
N THR A 53 7.70 -11.06 -0.26
CA THR A 53 7.59 -12.22 0.62
C THR A 53 6.40 -12.03 1.57
N PRO A 54 5.83 -13.13 2.09
CA PRO A 54 4.79 -13.01 3.12
C PRO A 54 5.26 -12.20 4.34
N ALA A 55 6.53 -12.32 4.72
CA ALA A 55 7.09 -11.55 5.83
C ALA A 55 7.02 -10.05 5.57
N GLU A 56 7.31 -9.63 4.34
CA GLU A 56 7.24 -8.21 3.97
C GLU A 56 5.82 -7.68 4.02
N VAL A 57 4.84 -8.46 3.54
CA VAL A 57 3.44 -8.07 3.60
C VAL A 57 2.95 -7.97 5.05
N HIS A 58 3.27 -8.95 5.87
CA HIS A 58 2.86 -8.94 7.27
C HIS A 58 3.55 -7.82 8.05
N ALA A 59 4.81 -7.49 7.71
CA ALA A 59 5.49 -6.35 8.31
C ALA A 59 4.78 -5.04 7.99
N ALA A 60 4.33 -4.87 6.74
CA ALA A 60 3.57 -3.69 6.35
C ALA A 60 2.26 -3.59 7.12
N LEU A 61 1.56 -4.70 7.28
CA LEU A 61 0.31 -4.73 8.05
C LEU A 61 0.54 -4.46 9.52
N SER A 62 1.62 -5.00 10.11
CA SER A 62 1.99 -4.73 11.49
C SER A 62 2.27 -3.24 11.69
N TYR A 63 3.04 -2.65 10.79
CA TYR A 63 3.33 -1.22 10.84
C TYR A 63 2.03 -0.41 10.74
N TYR A 64 1.13 -0.80 9.86
CA TYR A 64 -0.16 -0.15 9.71
C TYR A 64 -0.93 -0.10 11.03
N TYR A 65 -1.04 -1.24 11.71
CA TYR A 65 -1.79 -1.29 12.97
C TYR A 65 -1.13 -0.47 14.09
N ASP A 66 0.20 -0.38 14.08
CA ASP A 66 0.92 0.44 15.06
C ASP A 66 0.84 1.94 14.75
N HIS A 67 0.60 2.31 13.50
CA HIS A 67 0.55 3.71 13.04
C HIS A 67 -0.73 4.00 12.25
N LYS A 68 -1.84 3.50 12.75
CA LYS A 68 -3.10 3.47 12.02
C LYS A 68 -3.57 4.85 11.57
N ASP A 69 -3.52 5.86 12.45
CA ASP A 69 -3.99 7.20 12.11
C ASP A 69 -3.17 7.82 10.98
N GLU A 70 -1.86 7.64 11.03
CA GLU A 70 -0.97 8.14 9.97
C GLU A 70 -1.28 7.47 8.64
N ILE A 71 -1.37 6.15 8.64
CA ILE A 71 -1.57 5.38 7.41
C ILE A 71 -2.97 5.60 6.84
N ASP A 72 -3.99 5.66 7.68
CA ASP A 72 -5.35 5.98 7.23
C ASP A 72 -5.41 7.37 6.59
N GLY A 73 -4.66 8.34 7.12
CA GLY A 73 -4.52 9.65 6.50
C GLY A 73 -3.88 9.60 5.13
N ASP A 74 -2.84 8.77 4.97
CA ASP A 74 -2.20 8.57 3.67
C ASP A 74 -3.18 7.94 2.68
N ILE A 75 -3.98 6.98 3.11
CA ILE A 75 -4.99 6.33 2.28
C ILE A 75 -6.01 7.36 1.79
N GLU A 76 -6.52 8.19 2.69
CA GLU A 76 -7.52 9.20 2.35
C GLU A 76 -6.99 10.22 1.33
N ARG A 77 -5.76 10.68 1.54
CA ARG A 77 -5.14 11.63 0.61
C ARG A 77 -4.93 11.03 -0.76
N GLU A 78 -4.48 9.80 -0.83
CA GLU A 78 -4.21 9.15 -2.09
C GLU A 78 -5.47 8.70 -2.81
N ALA A 79 -6.54 8.40 -2.09
CA ALA A 79 -7.81 8.01 -2.70
C ALA A 79 -8.33 9.10 -3.65
N ALA A 80 -8.18 10.37 -3.28
CA ALA A 80 -8.57 11.48 -4.15
C ALA A 80 -7.70 11.56 -5.40
N GLU A 81 -6.41 11.26 -5.28
CA GLU A 81 -5.48 11.25 -6.41
C GLU A 81 -5.74 10.07 -7.34
N HIS A 82 -6.02 8.91 -6.79
CA HIS A 82 -6.30 7.70 -7.58
C HIS A 82 -7.55 7.82 -8.45
N ALA A 83 -8.53 8.55 -7.99
CA ALA A 83 -9.73 8.78 -8.78
C ALA A 83 -9.40 9.46 -10.13
N ALA A 84 -8.34 10.29 -10.15
CA ALA A 84 -7.90 10.96 -11.36
C ALA A 84 -6.90 10.13 -12.19
N LEU A 85 -6.17 9.21 -11.57
CA LEU A 85 -5.06 8.49 -12.22
C LEU A 85 -5.39 7.05 -12.57
N ALA A 86 -6.46 6.47 -12.02
CA ALA A 86 -6.80 5.06 -12.19
C ALA A 86 -6.98 4.66 -13.66
N ASP A 87 -7.51 5.57 -14.48
CA ASP A 87 -7.76 5.27 -15.88
C ASP A 87 -6.47 5.17 -16.71
N ALA A 88 -5.38 5.75 -16.24
CA ALA A 88 -4.09 5.71 -16.93
C ALA A 88 -3.25 4.51 -16.55
N ASP A 89 -3.60 3.82 -15.47
CA ASP A 89 -2.86 2.67 -14.96
C ASP A 89 -3.55 1.38 -15.38
N HIS A 90 -2.82 0.52 -16.09
CA HIS A 90 -3.34 -0.75 -16.59
C HIS A 90 -2.76 -1.96 -15.86
N SER A 91 -2.18 -1.76 -14.67
CA SER A 91 -1.67 -2.88 -13.87
C SER A 91 -2.83 -3.77 -13.39
N PRO A 92 -2.57 -5.05 -13.08
CA PRO A 92 -3.60 -5.91 -12.53
C PRO A 92 -4.22 -5.38 -11.24
N LEU A 93 -3.42 -4.72 -10.41
CA LEU A 93 -3.93 -4.14 -9.17
C LEU A 93 -4.82 -2.93 -9.43
N ALA A 94 -4.46 -2.09 -10.40
CA ALA A 94 -5.28 -0.94 -10.78
C ALA A 94 -6.63 -1.39 -11.34
N GLU A 95 -6.66 -2.46 -12.14
CA GLU A 95 -7.91 -3.02 -12.65
C GLU A 95 -8.78 -3.58 -11.52
N ARG A 96 -8.16 -4.27 -10.57
CA ARG A 96 -8.87 -4.77 -9.38
C ARG A 96 -9.46 -3.60 -8.59
N MET A 97 -8.70 -2.53 -8.43
CA MET A 97 -9.15 -1.33 -7.75
C MET A 97 -10.37 -0.71 -8.43
N ARG A 98 -10.34 -0.60 -9.75
CA ARG A 98 -11.49 -0.08 -10.50
C ARG A 98 -12.72 -0.94 -10.30
N GLY A 99 -12.56 -2.27 -10.29
CA GLY A 99 -13.64 -3.20 -10.03
C GLY A 99 -14.25 -3.01 -8.64
N LEU A 100 -13.41 -2.86 -7.63
CA LEU A 100 -13.88 -2.65 -6.25
C LEU A 100 -14.61 -1.33 -6.09
N ILE A 101 -14.13 -0.26 -6.73
CA ILE A 101 -14.80 1.03 -6.71
C ILE A 101 -16.17 0.92 -7.38
N ALA A 102 -16.27 0.21 -8.50
CA ALA A 102 -17.54 0.00 -9.20
C ALA A 102 -18.53 -0.77 -8.32
N GLU A 103 -18.07 -1.79 -7.61
CA GLU A 103 -18.91 -2.55 -6.69
C GLU A 103 -19.44 -1.69 -5.55
N GLN A 104 -18.62 -0.79 -5.02
CA GLN A 104 -19.01 0.09 -3.93
C GLN A 104 -20.04 1.14 -4.35
N ARG A 105 -20.14 1.43 -5.63
CA ARG A 105 -21.10 2.41 -6.17
C ARG A 105 -22.46 1.79 -6.51
N ALA A 106 -22.49 0.47 -6.55
CA ALA A 106 -23.70 -0.26 -6.94
C ALA A 106 -24.81 -0.25 -5.86
#